data_5ad0f861d1f1fd047b98abc281303dee
#
_entry.id   5ad0f861d1f1fd047b98abc281303dee
#
_cell.length_a   1.000
_cell.length_b   1.000
_cell.length_c   1.000
_cell.angle_alpha   90.00
_cell.angle_beta   90.00
_cell.angle_gamma   90.00
#
_symmetry.space_group_name_H-M   'P 1'
#
loop_
_entity.id
_entity.type
_entity.pdbx_description
1 polymer ?
#
loop_
_entity_poly.entity_id
_entity_poly.type
_entity_poly.pdbx_seq_one_letter_code
_entity_poly.pdbx_strand_id
1 'polypeptide(L)'
;MFRFFRSKPRSAAETPATATESTDAKPRTAKEWLNADVGELFFGKKPAAQPREHADAASIESAVVADGGAKSDDDRSGWLAKLKSGLQRTGSTLAGAFIGAEIGDALYEDLEVALLQADTGAEATVYLLDDLQARVTRAHVRDPAAARQLLARCIEDLLQPLERPLEIGAHTPTVIMVVGVNGAGKTTTVGKLARHLLDSDQKVLLAAADTFRAAAREQLIAWAERAGKTGMDAGRGRIEIVSQEGGDPAGVTFDAVVAGKARGCDVVIVDTAGRLATQSHLMEELKKIRRVIGKAEAGAPHEVLLVIDGNTGQNALSQVKAFDEALQLTGLVITKLDGTAKGGVLAAIALWSRSRAAPLPVYFVGIGEKLADLQTFRAKEFAAALVE
;
A
#
# COMPACT_ATOMS: atom_id res chain seq x y z
N MET A 1 -16.40 -62.33 -4.92
CA MET A 1 -15.63 -63.58 -4.70
C MET A 1 -14.47 -63.23 -3.75
N PHE A 2 -14.59 -63.75 -2.50
CA PHE A 2 -13.59 -64.27 -1.55
C PHE A 2 -12.26 -63.45 -1.37
N ARG A 3 -11.65 -63.25 -0.20
CA ARG A 3 -11.82 -63.72 1.19
C ARG A 3 -10.91 -62.90 2.12
N PHE A 4 -11.39 -62.65 3.29
CA PHE A 4 -10.73 -62.36 4.57
C PHE A 4 -9.38 -63.04 4.82
N PHE A 5 -8.44 -62.39 5.50
CA PHE A 5 -7.69 -63.01 6.58
C PHE A 5 -7.33 -62.01 7.70
N ARG A 6 -7.75 -62.41 8.90
CA ARG A 6 -7.43 -61.90 10.22
C ARG A 6 -6.25 -62.71 10.76
N SER A 7 -5.33 -62.12 11.46
CA SER A 7 -4.70 -62.80 12.59
C SER A 7 -4.09 -61.82 13.62
N LYS A 8 -4.24 -62.26 14.85
CA LYS A 8 -4.00 -61.62 16.14
C LYS A 8 -2.58 -61.93 16.70
N PRO A 9 -2.26 -61.56 17.97
CA PRO A 9 -1.02 -60.89 18.40
C PRO A 9 -0.11 -61.78 19.29
N ARG A 10 1.10 -61.27 19.62
CA ARG A 10 1.93 -61.76 20.76
C ARG A 10 2.82 -60.60 21.23
N SER A 11 2.72 -60.23 22.47
CA SER A 11 3.15 -60.58 23.82
C SER A 11 4.58 -60.11 24.16
N ALA A 12 4.65 -59.14 25.04
CA ALA A 12 5.34 -59.03 26.32
C ALA A 12 6.84 -59.37 26.47
N ALA A 13 7.59 -58.45 27.00
CA ALA A 13 8.54 -58.56 28.13
C ALA A 13 9.24 -57.21 28.29
N GLU A 14 9.15 -56.60 29.39
CA GLU A 14 9.79 -56.52 30.67
C GLU A 14 10.56 -55.23 30.89
N THR A 15 10.17 -54.53 31.95
CA THR A 15 10.76 -53.34 32.62
C THR A 15 12.06 -53.72 33.37
N PRO A 16 12.88 -52.73 33.78
CA PRO A 16 12.71 -52.39 35.18
C PRO A 16 12.73 -50.86 35.51
N ALA A 17 12.11 -50.63 36.66
CA ALA A 17 11.83 -49.42 37.34
C ALA A 17 13.07 -48.74 37.97
N THR A 18 12.97 -47.40 38.13
CA THR A 18 13.40 -46.74 39.36
C THR A 18 12.42 -45.61 39.67
N ALA A 19 11.94 -45.70 40.91
CA ALA A 19 11.01 -44.79 41.53
C ALA A 19 11.73 -43.58 42.10
N THR A 20 11.07 -42.42 42.11
CA THR A 20 11.06 -41.49 43.25
C THR A 20 9.83 -40.63 43.25
N GLU A 21 9.09 -40.85 44.26
CA GLU A 21 8.32 -39.99 45.17
C GLU A 21 7.28 -39.02 44.63
N SER A 22 6.06 -39.37 45.07
CA SER A 22 4.82 -38.65 45.11
C SER A 22 4.83 -37.38 45.94
N THR A 23 4.20 -36.32 45.46
CA THR A 23 3.56 -35.35 46.33
C THR A 23 2.08 -35.30 46.04
N ASP A 24 1.29 -35.65 47.04
CA ASP A 24 -0.17 -35.61 47.14
C ASP A 24 -0.71 -34.24 46.74
N ALA A 25 -1.41 -34.19 45.63
CA ALA A 25 -2.35 -33.10 45.32
C ALA A 25 -3.77 -33.61 45.41
N LYS A 26 -4.50 -33.19 46.45
CA LYS A 26 -5.96 -33.43 46.59
C LYS A 26 -6.70 -32.91 45.37
N PRO A 27 -7.76 -33.58 44.93
CA PRO A 27 -8.57 -33.11 43.79
C PRO A 27 -9.26 -31.78 44.14
N ARG A 28 -9.06 -30.77 43.29
CA ARG A 28 -9.70 -29.44 43.38
C ARG A 28 -11.17 -29.55 43.07
N THR A 29 -12.02 -28.83 43.80
CA THR A 29 -13.46 -28.77 43.57
C THR A 29 -13.79 -27.95 42.33
N ALA A 30 -14.95 -28.19 41.71
CA ALA A 30 -15.41 -27.49 40.51
C ALA A 30 -15.43 -25.94 40.63
N LYS A 31 -15.50 -25.42 41.88
CA LYS A 31 -15.44 -23.96 42.13
C LYS A 31 -14.03 -23.37 42.06
N GLU A 32 -13.00 -24.15 42.27
CA GLU A 32 -11.61 -23.74 42.19
C GLU A 32 -11.11 -23.67 40.74
N TRP A 33 -11.73 -24.45 39.83
CA TRP A 33 -11.48 -24.39 38.40
C TRP A 33 -12.04 -23.14 37.72
N LEU A 34 -13.13 -22.59 38.23
CA LEU A 34 -13.77 -21.39 37.67
C LEU A 34 -13.00 -20.07 37.92
N ASN A 35 -12.11 -20.05 38.90
CA ASN A 35 -11.32 -18.89 39.29
C ASN A 35 -9.81 -19.03 39.04
N ALA A 36 -9.37 -20.07 38.35
CA ALA A 36 -7.95 -20.26 38.03
C ALA A 36 -7.59 -19.48 36.74
N ASP A 37 -6.59 -18.64 36.82
CA ASP A 37 -6.04 -17.95 35.64
C ASP A 37 -5.47 -18.99 34.65
N VAL A 38 -5.99 -18.95 33.40
CA VAL A 38 -5.63 -19.90 32.34
C VAL A 38 -4.14 -19.91 32.06
N GLY A 39 -3.44 -18.81 32.35
CA GLY A 39 -1.99 -18.67 32.20
C GLY A 39 -1.18 -19.53 33.18
N GLU A 40 -1.68 -19.79 34.40
CA GLU A 40 -0.95 -20.60 35.38
C GLU A 40 -1.06 -22.12 35.12
N LEU A 41 -2.10 -22.55 34.40
CA LEU A 41 -2.35 -23.96 34.10
C LEU A 41 -1.45 -24.57 33.03
N PHE A 42 -0.88 -23.74 32.15
CA PHE A 42 -0.14 -24.22 30.98
C PHE A 42 1.35 -23.83 30.95
N PHE A 43 1.81 -22.83 31.72
CA PHE A 43 3.17 -22.31 31.56
C PHE A 43 4.05 -22.19 32.80
N GLY A 44 3.66 -22.73 33.95
CA GLY A 44 4.49 -22.73 35.17
C GLY A 44 4.80 -21.31 35.69
N LYS A 45 4.98 -21.15 37.01
CA LYS A 45 5.29 -19.85 37.65
C LYS A 45 6.54 -19.19 37.04
N LYS A 46 6.35 -18.00 36.45
CA LYS A 46 7.47 -17.12 36.08
C LYS A 46 8.24 -16.67 37.34
N PRO A 47 9.57 -16.64 37.29
CA PRO A 47 10.35 -15.99 38.36
C PRO A 47 10.05 -14.48 38.37
N ALA A 48 9.94 -13.92 39.58
CA ALA A 48 9.68 -12.51 39.83
C ALA A 48 10.73 -11.63 39.12
N ALA A 49 10.26 -10.75 38.23
CA ALA A 49 11.09 -9.77 37.57
C ALA A 49 11.47 -8.68 38.57
N GLN A 50 12.76 -8.41 38.73
CA GLN A 50 13.29 -7.24 39.43
C GLN A 50 12.89 -5.97 38.65
N PRO A 51 12.60 -4.83 39.33
CA PRO A 51 12.31 -3.56 38.63
C PRO A 51 13.55 -3.12 37.86
N ARG A 52 13.42 -3.02 36.53
CA ARG A 52 14.39 -2.29 35.71
C ARG A 52 14.09 -0.81 35.84
N GLU A 53 15.08 -0.05 36.27
CA GLU A 53 15.09 1.40 36.23
C GLU A 53 14.73 1.92 34.86
N HIS A 54 13.93 2.99 34.86
CA HIS A 54 13.52 3.73 33.70
C HIS A 54 14.76 4.17 32.90
N ALA A 55 15.01 3.51 31.78
CA ALA A 55 15.84 4.08 30.74
C ALA A 55 14.98 5.11 29.99
N ASP A 56 15.57 6.28 29.80
CA ASP A 56 15.00 7.44 29.14
C ASP A 56 14.22 7.08 27.88
N ALA A 57 13.04 7.71 27.73
CA ALA A 57 12.28 7.74 26.50
C ALA A 57 13.13 8.44 25.44
N ALA A 58 13.97 7.66 24.74
CA ALA A 58 14.53 8.09 23.47
C ALA A 58 13.36 8.35 22.54
N SER A 59 13.19 9.59 22.11
CA SER A 59 12.31 10.03 21.07
C SER A 59 12.49 9.06 19.87
N ILE A 60 11.45 8.25 19.59
CA ILE A 60 11.38 7.44 18.38
C ILE A 60 11.21 8.47 17.26
N GLU A 61 12.31 8.83 16.60
CA GLU A 61 12.24 9.56 15.33
C GLU A 61 11.46 8.65 14.37
N SER A 62 10.26 9.10 13.98
CA SER A 62 9.46 8.45 12.96
C SER A 62 10.29 8.36 11.68
N ALA A 63 10.64 7.15 11.26
CA ALA A 63 11.39 6.94 10.04
C ALA A 63 10.48 7.30 8.85
N VAL A 64 10.69 8.48 8.29
CA VAL A 64 10.03 8.91 7.07
C VAL A 64 10.60 8.10 5.91
N VAL A 65 9.77 7.35 5.18
CA VAL A 65 10.14 6.74 3.91
C VAL A 65 10.15 7.83 2.84
N ALA A 66 11.00 8.84 3.04
CA ALA A 66 11.29 9.84 2.04
C ALA A 66 12.32 9.27 1.08
N ASP A 67 12.02 9.30 -0.21
CA ASP A 67 12.95 8.96 -1.31
C ASP A 67 13.80 7.68 -1.15
N GLY A 68 13.31 6.70 -0.41
CA GLY A 68 14.02 5.46 -0.12
C GLY A 68 14.15 4.55 -1.35
N GLY A 69 14.88 4.99 -2.35
CA GLY A 69 15.11 4.20 -3.56
C GLY A 69 15.92 4.92 -4.62
N ALA A 70 15.93 6.25 -4.63
CA ALA A 70 16.86 6.99 -5.48
C ALA A 70 18.25 6.97 -4.83
N LYS A 71 19.04 5.94 -5.12
CA LYS A 71 20.43 5.83 -4.66
C LYS A 71 21.35 6.90 -5.28
N SER A 72 20.86 7.63 -6.29
CA SER A 72 21.56 8.73 -6.95
C SER A 72 20.54 9.64 -7.66
N ASP A 73 20.91 10.89 -7.90
CA ASP A 73 20.18 11.83 -8.75
C ASP A 73 19.97 11.24 -10.17
N ASP A 74 20.85 10.37 -10.63
CA ASP A 74 20.75 9.65 -11.90
C ASP A 74 19.54 8.69 -11.96
N ASP A 75 19.25 7.95 -10.90
CA ASP A 75 18.09 7.04 -10.87
C ASP A 75 16.77 7.84 -10.94
N ARG A 76 16.71 8.98 -10.26
CA ARG A 76 15.52 9.86 -10.30
C ARG A 76 15.35 10.52 -11.67
N SER A 77 16.45 10.99 -12.28
CA SER A 77 16.42 11.60 -13.62
C SER A 77 15.97 10.61 -14.69
N GLY A 78 16.46 9.37 -14.64
CA GLY A 78 16.04 8.29 -15.53
C GLY A 78 14.55 7.91 -15.34
N TRP A 79 14.06 7.93 -14.11
CA TRP A 79 12.65 7.71 -13.83
C TRP A 79 11.78 8.87 -14.34
N LEU A 80 12.18 10.12 -14.15
CA LEU A 80 11.49 11.30 -14.68
C LEU A 80 11.38 11.28 -16.21
N ALA A 81 12.43 10.87 -16.90
CA ALA A 81 12.39 10.70 -18.36
C ALA A 81 11.35 9.67 -18.78
N LYS A 82 11.20 8.55 -18.03
CA LYS A 82 10.16 7.56 -18.27
C LYS A 82 8.76 8.12 -17.96
N LEU A 83 8.59 8.88 -16.86
CA LEU A 83 7.33 9.53 -16.53
C LEU A 83 6.87 10.47 -17.65
N LYS A 84 7.76 11.33 -18.13
CA LYS A 84 7.51 12.23 -19.28
C LYS A 84 7.14 11.44 -20.53
N SER A 85 7.89 10.39 -20.87
CA SER A 85 7.57 9.51 -21.99
C SER A 85 6.21 8.82 -21.82
N GLY A 86 5.89 8.37 -20.60
CA GLY A 86 4.62 7.72 -20.29
C GLY A 86 3.43 8.67 -20.42
N LEU A 87 3.57 9.92 -20.03
CA LEU A 87 2.54 10.96 -20.11
C LEU A 87 2.56 11.74 -21.43
N GLN A 88 3.47 11.42 -22.36
CA GLN A 88 3.66 12.16 -23.60
C GLN A 88 2.38 12.35 -24.42
N ARG A 89 1.48 11.34 -24.42
CA ARG A 89 0.19 11.43 -25.13
C ARG A 89 -0.70 12.51 -24.52
N THR A 90 -0.78 12.55 -23.20
CA THR A 90 -1.51 13.60 -22.49
C THR A 90 -0.84 14.96 -22.70
N GLY A 91 0.47 15.03 -22.52
CA GLY A 91 1.25 16.25 -22.68
C GLY A 91 1.18 16.84 -24.10
N SER A 92 1.30 16.01 -25.14
CA SER A 92 1.17 16.49 -26.52
C SER A 92 -0.19 17.05 -26.85
N THR A 93 -1.27 16.50 -26.28
CA THR A 93 -2.62 17.04 -26.46
C THR A 93 -2.76 18.41 -25.81
N LEU A 94 -2.28 18.56 -24.56
CA LEU A 94 -2.31 19.84 -23.85
C LEU A 94 -1.37 20.89 -24.48
N ALA A 95 -0.15 20.47 -24.85
CA ALA A 95 0.81 21.37 -25.51
C ALA A 95 0.30 21.84 -26.88
N GLY A 96 -0.43 20.97 -27.59
CA GLY A 96 -1.01 21.28 -28.90
C GLY A 96 -1.92 22.50 -28.90
N ALA A 97 -2.70 22.69 -27.83
CA ALA A 97 -3.60 23.83 -27.68
C ALA A 97 -2.87 25.20 -27.65
N PHE A 98 -1.58 25.21 -27.28
CA PHE A 98 -0.78 26.43 -27.22
C PHE A 98 -0.02 26.75 -28.52
N ILE A 99 0.02 25.82 -29.49
CA ILE A 99 0.80 26.00 -30.74
C ILE A 99 0.08 26.95 -31.68
N GLY A 100 0.69 28.12 -31.90
CA GLY A 100 0.13 29.14 -32.80
C GLY A 100 -1.12 29.84 -32.25
N ALA A 101 -1.47 29.60 -30.98
CA ALA A 101 -2.61 30.24 -30.35
C ALA A 101 -2.31 31.68 -29.93
N GLU A 102 -3.33 32.52 -29.91
CA GLU A 102 -3.33 33.81 -29.20
C GLU A 102 -4.10 33.60 -27.87
N ILE A 103 -3.69 34.35 -26.84
CA ILE A 103 -4.37 34.28 -25.54
C ILE A 103 -5.75 34.96 -25.65
N GLY A 104 -6.79 34.16 -25.72
CA GLY A 104 -8.19 34.57 -25.86
C GLY A 104 -9.12 33.39 -25.69
N ASP A 105 -10.42 33.61 -25.93
CA ASP A 105 -11.46 32.62 -25.69
C ASP A 105 -11.19 31.32 -26.44
N ALA A 106 -10.71 31.37 -27.67
CA ALA A 106 -10.38 30.19 -28.47
C ALA A 106 -9.32 29.28 -27.79
N LEU A 107 -8.29 29.87 -27.16
CA LEU A 107 -7.29 29.08 -26.41
C LEU A 107 -7.93 28.34 -25.23
N TYR A 108 -8.84 28.99 -24.49
CA TYR A 108 -9.50 28.35 -23.34
C TYR A 108 -10.47 27.25 -23.79
N GLU A 109 -11.17 27.42 -24.92
CA GLU A 109 -12.00 26.36 -25.50
C GLU A 109 -11.15 25.14 -25.91
N ASP A 110 -10.02 25.36 -26.59
CA ASP A 110 -9.11 24.30 -26.99
C ASP A 110 -8.50 23.59 -25.76
N LEU A 111 -8.15 24.32 -24.71
CA LEU A 111 -7.66 23.77 -23.44
C LEU A 111 -8.73 22.98 -22.70
N GLU A 112 -9.99 23.42 -22.72
CA GLU A 112 -11.11 22.66 -22.17
C GLU A 112 -11.22 21.29 -22.81
N VAL A 113 -11.21 21.25 -24.14
CA VAL A 113 -11.26 20.00 -24.90
C VAL A 113 -10.06 19.13 -24.58
N ALA A 114 -8.85 19.69 -24.53
CA ALA A 114 -7.62 18.96 -24.25
C ALA A 114 -7.61 18.37 -22.82
N LEU A 115 -8.05 19.12 -21.81
CA LEU A 115 -8.15 18.67 -20.42
C LEU A 115 -9.21 17.57 -20.27
N LEU A 116 -10.36 17.69 -20.92
CA LEU A 116 -11.36 16.63 -20.91
C LEU A 116 -10.87 15.35 -21.61
N GLN A 117 -10.13 15.46 -22.71
CA GLN A 117 -9.51 14.32 -23.39
C GLN A 117 -8.42 13.65 -22.51
N ALA A 118 -7.77 14.41 -21.65
CA ALA A 118 -6.83 13.91 -20.65
C ALA A 118 -7.51 13.22 -19.46
N ASP A 119 -8.82 13.07 -19.44
CA ASP A 119 -9.63 12.53 -18.33
C ASP A 119 -9.53 13.36 -17.02
N THR A 120 -9.29 14.68 -17.13
CA THR A 120 -9.29 15.61 -15.98
C THR A 120 -10.66 15.67 -15.31
N GLY A 121 -11.73 15.43 -16.07
CA GLY A 121 -13.13 15.54 -15.61
C GLY A 121 -13.62 16.99 -15.60
N ALA A 122 -14.92 17.19 -15.77
CA ALA A 122 -15.51 18.49 -15.98
C ALA A 122 -15.24 19.49 -14.84
N GLU A 123 -15.42 19.07 -13.58
CA GLU A 123 -15.23 19.95 -12.42
C GLU A 123 -13.78 20.44 -12.29
N ALA A 124 -12.80 19.55 -12.46
CA ALA A 124 -11.40 19.91 -12.36
C ALA A 124 -10.93 20.70 -13.59
N THR A 125 -11.51 20.46 -14.76
CA THR A 125 -11.25 21.25 -15.98
C THR A 125 -11.67 22.69 -15.77
N VAL A 126 -12.91 22.94 -15.34
CA VAL A 126 -13.40 24.29 -15.03
C VAL A 126 -12.52 24.97 -13.98
N TYR A 127 -12.21 24.27 -12.88
CA TYR A 127 -11.36 24.80 -11.83
C TYR A 127 -9.98 25.25 -12.34
N LEU A 128 -9.33 24.41 -13.17
CA LEU A 128 -8.00 24.72 -13.72
C LEU A 128 -8.04 25.88 -14.71
N LEU A 129 -9.09 25.97 -15.54
CA LEU A 129 -9.24 27.05 -16.51
C LEU A 129 -9.52 28.39 -15.84
N ASP A 130 -10.38 28.43 -14.82
CA ASP A 130 -10.66 29.61 -14.04
C ASP A 130 -9.41 30.13 -13.32
N ASP A 131 -8.62 29.23 -12.71
CA ASP A 131 -7.36 29.59 -12.03
C ASP A 131 -6.31 30.08 -13.06
N LEU A 132 -6.20 29.40 -14.21
CA LEU A 132 -5.31 29.83 -15.31
C LEU A 132 -5.69 31.23 -15.81
N GLN A 133 -6.96 31.48 -16.10
CA GLN A 133 -7.44 32.75 -16.61
C GLN A 133 -7.18 33.90 -15.61
N ALA A 134 -7.42 33.63 -14.32
CA ALA A 134 -7.13 34.60 -13.25
C ALA A 134 -5.63 34.93 -13.17
N ARG A 135 -4.75 33.92 -13.32
CA ARG A 135 -3.28 34.11 -13.28
C ARG A 135 -2.78 34.82 -14.52
N VAL A 136 -3.25 34.46 -15.71
CA VAL A 136 -2.91 35.12 -16.99
C VAL A 136 -3.29 36.59 -16.93
N THR A 137 -4.50 36.91 -16.49
CA THR A 137 -4.99 38.31 -16.36
C THR A 137 -4.14 39.09 -15.34
N ARG A 138 -3.90 38.52 -14.15
CA ARG A 138 -3.12 39.18 -13.09
C ARG A 138 -1.68 39.47 -13.50
N ALA A 139 -1.06 38.53 -14.21
CA ALA A 139 0.34 38.64 -14.65
C ALA A 139 0.49 39.33 -16.02
N HIS A 140 -0.60 39.75 -16.64
CA HIS A 140 -0.65 40.35 -17.97
C HIS A 140 0.11 39.53 -19.03
N VAL A 141 0.00 38.20 -18.97
CA VAL A 141 0.67 37.26 -19.86
C VAL A 141 0.05 37.38 -21.24
N ARG A 142 0.91 37.52 -22.27
CA ARG A 142 0.52 37.57 -23.70
C ARG A 142 1.17 36.45 -24.53
N ASP A 143 2.16 35.80 -23.96
CA ASP A 143 2.89 34.69 -24.60
C ASP A 143 2.25 33.36 -24.26
N PRO A 144 1.81 32.56 -25.27
CA PRO A 144 1.24 31.22 -25.02
C PRO A 144 2.21 30.28 -24.29
N ALA A 145 3.55 30.41 -24.50
CA ALA A 145 4.50 29.57 -23.77
C ALA A 145 4.52 29.89 -22.26
N ALA A 146 4.38 31.18 -21.92
CA ALA A 146 4.25 31.59 -20.53
C ALA A 146 2.90 31.14 -19.92
N ALA A 147 1.81 31.18 -20.68
CA ALA A 147 0.50 30.67 -20.25
C ALA A 147 0.54 29.15 -20.00
N ARG A 148 1.25 28.38 -20.84
CA ARG A 148 1.51 26.94 -20.64
C ARG A 148 2.24 26.68 -19.32
N GLN A 149 3.23 27.48 -18.98
CA GLN A 149 3.93 27.35 -17.68
C GLN A 149 3.01 27.69 -16.51
N LEU A 150 2.09 28.64 -16.67
CA LEU A 150 1.07 28.92 -15.65
C LEU A 150 0.10 27.75 -15.48
N LEU A 151 -0.31 27.07 -16.56
CA LEU A 151 -1.13 25.86 -16.47
C LEU A 151 -0.41 24.77 -15.65
N ALA A 152 0.89 24.55 -15.92
CA ALA A 152 1.68 23.61 -15.10
C ALA A 152 1.65 23.98 -13.62
N ARG A 153 1.76 25.27 -13.27
CA ARG A 153 1.67 25.74 -11.89
C ARG A 153 0.25 25.56 -11.30
N CYS A 154 -0.81 25.81 -12.08
CA CYS A 154 -2.19 25.55 -11.61
C CYS A 154 -2.38 24.08 -11.25
N ILE A 155 -1.85 23.16 -12.08
CA ILE A 155 -1.89 21.72 -11.82
C ILE A 155 -1.02 21.36 -10.61
N GLU A 156 0.21 21.91 -10.50
CA GLU A 156 1.09 21.70 -9.35
C GLU A 156 0.39 22.10 -8.04
N ASP A 157 -0.17 23.31 -7.97
CA ASP A 157 -0.84 23.84 -6.78
C ASP A 157 -2.12 23.03 -6.40
N LEU A 158 -2.80 22.48 -7.43
CA LEU A 158 -3.94 21.59 -7.19
C LEU A 158 -3.50 20.25 -6.59
N LEU A 159 -2.36 19.71 -7.05
CA LEU A 159 -1.82 18.41 -6.64
C LEU A 159 -0.97 18.48 -5.36
N GLN A 160 -0.41 19.64 -5.01
CA GLN A 160 0.49 19.82 -3.85
C GLN A 160 -0.06 19.26 -2.53
N PRO A 161 -1.36 19.40 -2.20
CA PRO A 161 -1.91 18.83 -0.96
C PRO A 161 -1.88 17.29 -0.91
N LEU A 162 -1.71 16.61 -2.05
CA LEU A 162 -1.60 15.15 -2.13
C LEU A 162 -0.17 14.66 -1.93
N GLU A 163 0.82 15.55 -1.99
CA GLU A 163 2.24 15.20 -1.82
C GLU A 163 2.55 15.05 -0.33
N ARG A 164 2.65 13.80 0.13
CA ARG A 164 3.06 13.45 1.49
C ARG A 164 3.90 12.18 1.45
N PRO A 165 4.91 12.07 2.31
CA PRO A 165 5.66 10.82 2.48
C PRO A 165 4.80 9.78 3.22
N LEU A 166 5.07 8.49 2.96
CA LEU A 166 4.58 7.41 3.79
C LEU A 166 5.43 7.33 5.05
N GLU A 167 4.81 7.51 6.22
CA GLU A 167 5.48 7.50 7.51
C GLU A 167 5.47 6.10 8.12
N ILE A 168 6.65 5.59 8.49
CA ILE A 168 6.85 4.29 9.14
C ILE A 168 7.54 4.51 10.48
N GLY A 169 7.26 3.65 11.48
CA GLY A 169 7.93 3.67 12.78
C GLY A 169 7.11 4.27 13.91
N ALA A 170 5.98 4.93 13.62
CA ALA A 170 5.05 5.34 14.68
C ALA A 170 4.41 4.14 15.40
N HIS A 171 4.38 2.98 14.73
CA HIS A 171 3.84 1.70 15.24
C HIS A 171 4.78 0.56 14.91
N THR A 172 4.92 -0.43 15.80
CA THR A 172 5.76 -1.62 15.61
C THR A 172 4.95 -2.89 15.87
N PRO A 173 4.53 -3.60 14.81
CA PRO A 173 4.71 -3.25 13.39
C PRO A 173 3.75 -2.18 12.90
N THR A 174 4.18 -1.37 11.92
CA THR A 174 3.25 -0.62 11.08
C THR A 174 2.52 -1.59 10.16
N VAL A 175 1.20 -1.65 10.22
CA VAL A 175 0.38 -2.55 9.39
C VAL A 175 -0.21 -1.79 8.22
N ILE A 176 0.16 -2.19 7.00
CA ILE A 176 -0.27 -1.61 5.74
C ILE A 176 -1.20 -2.59 5.01
N MET A 177 -2.44 -2.20 4.77
CA MET A 177 -3.40 -2.97 3.98
C MET A 177 -3.45 -2.43 2.55
N VAL A 178 -3.07 -3.25 1.55
CA VAL A 178 -3.06 -2.86 0.14
C VAL A 178 -4.31 -3.37 -0.55
N VAL A 179 -5.12 -2.46 -1.10
CA VAL A 179 -6.42 -2.76 -1.71
C VAL A 179 -6.50 -2.23 -3.15
N GLY A 180 -7.50 -2.66 -3.90
CA GLY A 180 -7.74 -2.20 -5.28
C GLY A 180 -8.32 -3.30 -6.16
N VAL A 181 -8.75 -2.95 -7.36
CA VAL A 181 -9.36 -3.90 -8.32
C VAL A 181 -8.34 -4.86 -8.93
N ASN A 182 -8.82 -5.93 -9.58
CA ASN A 182 -7.94 -6.83 -10.34
C ASN A 182 -7.21 -6.08 -11.45
N GLY A 183 -5.93 -6.42 -11.63
CA GLY A 183 -5.09 -5.80 -12.65
C GLY A 183 -4.55 -4.41 -12.29
N ALA A 184 -4.96 -3.78 -11.19
CA ALA A 184 -4.42 -2.48 -10.78
C ALA A 184 -2.94 -2.51 -10.38
N GLY A 185 -2.33 -3.69 -10.19
CA GLY A 185 -0.90 -3.82 -9.86
C GLY A 185 -0.62 -3.97 -8.36
N LYS A 186 -1.58 -4.41 -7.52
CA LYS A 186 -1.41 -4.58 -6.06
C LYS A 186 -0.19 -5.41 -5.69
N THR A 187 -0.15 -6.68 -6.09
CA THR A 187 0.96 -7.61 -5.76
C THR A 187 2.32 -7.07 -6.23
N THR A 188 2.36 -6.45 -7.42
CA THR A 188 3.57 -5.79 -7.93
C THR A 188 3.95 -4.59 -7.06
N THR A 189 2.99 -3.78 -6.64
CA THR A 189 3.21 -2.64 -5.74
C THR A 189 3.71 -3.11 -4.38
N VAL A 190 3.11 -4.16 -3.80
CA VAL A 190 3.56 -4.76 -2.55
C VAL A 190 5.03 -5.17 -2.64
N GLY A 191 5.42 -5.86 -3.72
CA GLY A 191 6.81 -6.27 -3.93
C GLY A 191 7.78 -5.08 -4.05
N LYS A 192 7.39 -4.02 -4.75
CA LYS A 192 8.19 -2.80 -4.91
C LYS A 192 8.27 -2.00 -3.61
N LEU A 193 7.15 -1.88 -2.89
CA LEU A 193 7.11 -1.22 -1.58
C LEU A 193 7.96 -1.96 -0.56
N ALA A 194 7.89 -3.29 -0.53
CA ALA A 194 8.77 -4.10 0.31
C ALA A 194 10.24 -3.81 0.03
N ARG A 195 10.61 -3.63 -1.25
CA ARG A 195 11.99 -3.25 -1.63
C ARG A 195 12.38 -1.89 -1.07
N HIS A 196 11.52 -0.87 -1.18
CA HIS A 196 11.78 0.46 -0.61
C HIS A 196 12.00 0.40 0.91
N LEU A 197 11.20 -0.41 1.60
CA LEU A 197 11.32 -0.60 3.05
C LEU A 197 12.61 -1.33 3.43
N LEU A 198 13.00 -2.35 2.68
CA LEU A 198 14.27 -3.06 2.89
C LEU A 198 15.48 -2.14 2.65
N ASP A 199 15.42 -1.25 1.66
CA ASP A 199 16.47 -0.26 1.41
C ASP A 199 16.59 0.78 2.54
N SER A 200 15.52 0.95 3.33
CA SER A 200 15.47 1.77 4.55
C SER A 200 15.72 0.95 5.82
N ASP A 201 16.37 -0.22 5.72
CA ASP A 201 16.72 -1.13 6.83
C ASP A 201 15.52 -1.69 7.63
N GLN A 202 14.30 -1.66 7.06
CA GLN A 202 13.12 -2.18 7.74
C GLN A 202 13.00 -3.69 7.61
N LYS A 203 12.52 -4.36 8.67
CA LYS A 203 12.13 -5.76 8.66
C LYS A 203 10.68 -5.87 8.21
N VAL A 204 10.46 -6.51 7.06
CA VAL A 204 9.15 -6.57 6.41
C VAL A 204 8.57 -7.97 6.47
N LEU A 205 7.29 -8.08 6.84
CA LEU A 205 6.51 -9.30 6.69
C LEU A 205 5.39 -9.08 5.69
N LEU A 206 5.28 -9.96 4.71
CA LEU A 206 4.22 -9.95 3.70
C LEU A 206 3.15 -10.98 4.05
N ALA A 207 1.88 -10.57 4.03
CA ALA A 207 0.72 -11.45 4.17
C ALA A 207 0.08 -11.68 2.79
N ALA A 208 0.10 -12.93 2.30
CA ALA A 208 -0.54 -13.31 1.04
C ALA A 208 -2.03 -13.56 1.25
N ALA A 209 -2.83 -12.49 1.37
CA ALA A 209 -4.26 -12.58 1.61
C ALA A 209 -5.11 -12.71 0.31
N ASP A 210 -4.51 -12.76 -0.89
CA ASP A 210 -5.17 -13.22 -2.13
C ASP A 210 -5.10 -14.77 -2.20
N THR A 211 -5.77 -15.44 -1.28
CA THR A 211 -5.71 -16.91 -1.12
C THR A 211 -6.44 -17.69 -2.21
N PHE A 212 -7.26 -17.02 -2.98
CA PHE A 212 -8.03 -17.63 -4.08
C PHE A 212 -7.22 -17.79 -5.37
N ARG A 213 -6.09 -17.11 -5.50
CA ARG A 213 -5.23 -17.13 -6.68
C ARG A 213 -3.87 -17.72 -6.33
N ALA A 214 -3.68 -19.03 -6.64
CA ALA A 214 -2.38 -19.68 -6.42
C ALA A 214 -1.24 -18.89 -7.08
N ALA A 215 -1.43 -18.42 -8.32
CA ALA A 215 -0.46 -17.60 -9.02
C ALA A 215 -0.14 -16.25 -8.34
N ALA A 216 -1.07 -15.66 -7.56
CA ALA A 216 -0.80 -14.42 -6.84
C ALA A 216 0.17 -14.66 -5.67
N ARG A 217 0.00 -15.78 -4.96
CA ARG A 217 0.93 -16.21 -3.90
C ARG A 217 2.34 -16.47 -4.46
N GLU A 218 2.43 -17.23 -5.55
CA GLU A 218 3.71 -17.50 -6.22
C GLU A 218 4.38 -16.22 -6.71
N GLN A 219 3.59 -15.29 -7.27
CA GLN A 219 4.05 -13.99 -7.69
C GLN A 219 4.58 -13.17 -6.51
N LEU A 220 3.88 -13.16 -5.37
CA LEU A 220 4.31 -12.44 -4.17
C LEU A 220 5.62 -13.02 -3.63
N ILE A 221 5.76 -14.35 -3.61
CA ILE A 221 6.99 -15.05 -3.22
C ILE A 221 8.14 -14.65 -4.15
N ALA A 222 7.93 -14.68 -5.47
CA ALA A 222 8.95 -14.26 -6.43
C ALA A 222 9.36 -12.79 -6.27
N TRP A 223 8.42 -11.90 -5.94
CA TRP A 223 8.73 -10.51 -5.63
C TRP A 223 9.54 -10.37 -4.35
N ALA A 224 9.17 -11.08 -3.29
CA ALA A 224 9.92 -11.08 -2.03
C ALA A 224 11.36 -11.60 -2.21
N GLU A 225 11.55 -12.67 -2.95
CA GLU A 225 12.88 -13.20 -3.29
C GLU A 225 13.71 -12.18 -4.07
N ARG A 226 13.13 -11.51 -5.06
CA ARG A 226 13.82 -10.47 -5.84
C ARG A 226 14.20 -9.28 -4.95
N ALA A 227 13.28 -8.81 -4.11
CA ALA A 227 13.54 -7.72 -3.18
C ALA A 227 14.64 -8.10 -2.16
N GLY A 228 14.58 -9.31 -1.60
CA GLY A 228 15.55 -9.82 -0.62
C GLY A 228 16.93 -10.04 -1.21
N LYS A 229 17.06 -10.63 -2.41
CA LYS A 229 18.36 -10.88 -3.06
C LYS A 229 19.17 -9.60 -3.29
N THR A 230 18.51 -8.51 -3.65
CA THR A 230 19.18 -7.21 -3.87
C THR A 230 19.57 -6.53 -2.54
N GLY A 231 18.94 -6.90 -1.40
CA GLY A 231 19.26 -6.39 -0.05
C GLY A 231 20.29 -7.22 0.71
N MET A 232 20.43 -8.51 0.38
CA MET A 232 21.34 -9.43 1.11
C MET A 232 22.82 -9.04 1.01
N ASP A 233 23.26 -8.41 -0.07
CA ASP A 233 24.63 -7.95 -0.25
C ASP A 233 25.00 -6.79 0.73
N ALA A 234 24.00 -6.15 1.34
CA ALA A 234 24.19 -5.03 2.27
C ALA A 234 24.04 -5.41 3.76
N GLY A 235 23.66 -6.66 4.07
CA GLY A 235 23.42 -7.10 5.46
C GLY A 235 22.22 -6.42 6.13
N ARG A 236 21.33 -5.79 5.35
CA ARG A 236 20.28 -4.89 5.79
C ARG A 236 18.92 -5.43 5.37
N GLY A 237 17.93 -5.26 6.26
CA GLY A 237 16.54 -5.60 6.02
C GLY A 237 16.27 -7.11 5.88
N ARG A 238 15.18 -7.57 6.44
CA ARG A 238 14.72 -8.96 6.34
C ARG A 238 13.29 -8.97 5.81
N ILE A 239 13.02 -9.87 4.86
CA ILE A 239 11.68 -10.07 4.32
C ILE A 239 11.20 -11.48 4.64
N GLU A 240 10.00 -11.60 5.16
CA GLU A 240 9.33 -12.86 5.47
C GLU A 240 7.94 -12.88 4.84
N ILE A 241 7.38 -14.06 4.61
CA ILE A 241 6.05 -14.24 4.03
C ILE A 241 5.24 -15.18 4.90
N VAL A 242 3.98 -14.79 5.15
CA VAL A 242 2.94 -15.67 5.69
C VAL A 242 1.92 -15.92 4.59
N SER A 243 1.69 -17.19 4.27
CA SER A 243 0.74 -17.61 3.25
C SER A 243 0.11 -18.95 3.62
N GLN A 244 -1.15 -19.13 3.25
CA GLN A 244 -1.87 -20.40 3.39
C GLN A 244 -2.69 -20.64 2.14
N GLU A 245 -2.51 -21.77 1.49
CA GLU A 245 -3.25 -22.14 0.30
C GLU A 245 -4.70 -22.47 0.66
N GLY A 246 -5.66 -21.84 -0.06
CA GLY A 246 -7.08 -22.04 0.18
C GLY A 246 -7.57 -21.56 1.56
N GLY A 247 -6.73 -20.89 2.34
CA GLY A 247 -7.08 -20.34 3.64
C GLY A 247 -8.07 -19.16 3.57
N ASP A 248 -8.75 -18.87 4.67
CA ASP A 248 -9.54 -17.63 4.79
C ASP A 248 -8.62 -16.41 4.76
N PRO A 249 -8.79 -15.46 3.83
CA PRO A 249 -7.96 -14.25 3.74
C PRO A 249 -7.81 -13.50 5.07
N ALA A 250 -8.89 -13.42 5.83
CA ALA A 250 -8.88 -12.77 7.14
C ALA A 250 -8.06 -13.55 8.17
N GLY A 251 -8.10 -14.90 8.15
CA GLY A 251 -7.27 -15.77 9.00
C GLY A 251 -5.79 -15.61 8.71
N VAL A 252 -5.40 -15.71 7.43
CA VAL A 252 -4.00 -15.49 6.99
C VAL A 252 -3.51 -14.11 7.41
N THR A 253 -4.36 -13.09 7.30
CA THR A 253 -4.00 -11.72 7.69
C THR A 253 -3.81 -11.61 9.21
N PHE A 254 -4.69 -12.23 10.01
CA PHE A 254 -4.55 -12.26 11.46
C PHE A 254 -3.23 -12.89 11.89
N ASP A 255 -2.94 -14.07 11.35
CA ASP A 255 -1.72 -14.82 11.65
C ASP A 255 -0.47 -14.04 11.25
N ALA A 256 -0.50 -13.33 10.11
CA ALA A 256 0.59 -12.50 9.65
C ALA A 256 0.86 -11.32 10.58
N VAL A 257 -0.17 -10.62 11.05
CA VAL A 257 -0.01 -9.50 12.00
C VAL A 257 0.55 -9.99 13.34
N VAL A 258 0.01 -11.09 13.88
CA VAL A 258 0.50 -11.70 15.11
C VAL A 258 1.94 -12.18 14.97
N ALA A 259 2.27 -12.83 13.83
CA ALA A 259 3.63 -13.28 13.55
C ALA A 259 4.61 -12.10 13.40
N GLY A 260 4.20 -11.03 12.71
CA GLY A 260 5.01 -9.82 12.55
C GLY A 260 5.37 -9.20 13.90
N LYS A 261 4.40 -9.08 14.79
CA LYS A 261 4.61 -8.60 16.16
C LYS A 261 5.56 -9.52 16.96
N ALA A 262 5.32 -10.84 16.92
CA ALA A 262 6.12 -11.81 17.64
C ALA A 262 7.59 -11.88 17.16
N ARG A 263 7.82 -11.62 15.86
CA ARG A 263 9.16 -11.66 15.24
C ARG A 263 9.87 -10.31 15.26
N GLY A 264 9.23 -9.25 15.78
CA GLY A 264 9.79 -7.91 15.84
C GLY A 264 10.01 -7.33 14.43
N CYS A 265 9.03 -7.52 13.54
CA CYS A 265 9.00 -6.86 12.24
C CYS A 265 8.63 -5.38 12.42
N ASP A 266 9.20 -4.52 11.58
CA ASP A 266 8.89 -3.09 11.58
C ASP A 266 7.62 -2.81 10.79
N VAL A 267 7.39 -3.59 9.72
CA VAL A 267 6.24 -3.42 8.83
C VAL A 267 5.60 -4.77 8.48
N VAL A 268 4.26 -4.81 8.47
CA VAL A 268 3.46 -5.90 7.91
C VAL A 268 2.66 -5.36 6.74
N ILE A 269 2.84 -5.92 5.54
CA ILE A 269 2.09 -5.54 4.34
C ILE A 269 1.12 -6.66 3.96
N VAL A 270 -0.16 -6.34 3.86
CA VAL A 270 -1.23 -7.27 3.51
C VAL A 270 -1.62 -7.09 2.04
N ASP A 271 -1.28 -8.07 1.19
CA ASP A 271 -1.70 -8.12 -0.22
C ASP A 271 -3.08 -8.77 -0.31
N THR A 272 -4.11 -7.98 -0.65
CA THR A 272 -5.49 -8.46 -0.69
C THR A 272 -5.94 -8.85 -2.11
N ALA A 273 -6.98 -9.69 -2.18
CA ALA A 273 -7.66 -9.98 -3.44
C ALA A 273 -8.28 -8.71 -4.05
N GLY A 274 -8.45 -8.70 -5.37
CA GLY A 274 -9.08 -7.60 -6.10
C GLY A 274 -10.28 -8.05 -6.96
N ARG A 275 -10.91 -9.17 -6.60
CA ARG A 275 -11.95 -9.78 -7.44
C ARG A 275 -13.20 -8.91 -7.57
N LEU A 276 -13.60 -8.72 -8.81
CA LEU A 276 -14.89 -8.15 -9.20
C LEU A 276 -15.96 -9.24 -9.41
N ALA A 277 -16.14 -10.17 -8.47
CA ALA A 277 -17.30 -11.07 -8.59
C ALA A 277 -18.60 -10.26 -8.49
N THR A 278 -18.70 -9.38 -7.52
CA THR A 278 -19.51 -8.16 -7.48
C THR A 278 -18.75 -7.18 -6.60
N GLN A 279 -18.90 -5.88 -6.86
CA GLN A 279 -18.23 -4.83 -6.08
C GLN A 279 -18.59 -4.92 -4.58
N SER A 280 -19.82 -5.33 -4.26
CA SER A 280 -20.31 -5.49 -2.90
C SER A 280 -19.60 -6.63 -2.14
N HIS A 281 -19.40 -7.79 -2.76
CA HIS A 281 -18.70 -8.91 -2.10
C HIS A 281 -17.24 -8.60 -1.81
N LEU A 282 -16.56 -7.93 -2.74
CA LEU A 282 -15.18 -7.49 -2.52
C LEU A 282 -15.11 -6.55 -1.31
N MET A 283 -15.99 -5.55 -1.25
CA MET A 283 -15.99 -4.57 -0.16
C MET A 283 -16.27 -5.23 1.21
N GLU A 284 -17.18 -6.19 1.27
CA GLU A 284 -17.47 -6.92 2.52
C GLU A 284 -16.28 -7.79 2.96
N GLU A 285 -15.58 -8.45 2.03
CA GLU A 285 -14.36 -9.18 2.32
C GLU A 285 -13.25 -8.26 2.86
N LEU A 286 -13.02 -7.12 2.20
CA LEU A 286 -12.03 -6.14 2.62
C LEU A 286 -12.36 -5.52 3.99
N LYS A 287 -13.64 -5.23 4.27
CA LYS A 287 -14.10 -4.79 5.60
C LYS A 287 -13.86 -5.86 6.66
N LYS A 288 -14.07 -7.16 6.32
CA LYS A 288 -13.77 -8.29 7.22
C LYS A 288 -12.28 -8.33 7.54
N ILE A 289 -11.42 -8.24 6.53
CA ILE A 289 -9.96 -8.22 6.69
C ILE A 289 -9.55 -7.05 7.58
N ARG A 290 -9.99 -5.82 7.29
CA ARG A 290 -9.70 -4.63 8.10
C ARG A 290 -10.08 -4.82 9.57
N ARG A 291 -11.29 -5.34 9.83
CA ARG A 291 -11.77 -5.61 11.19
C ARG A 291 -10.89 -6.64 11.92
N VAL A 292 -10.43 -7.67 11.21
CA VAL A 292 -9.58 -8.73 11.77
C VAL A 292 -8.16 -8.21 12.06
N ILE A 293 -7.61 -7.35 11.21
CA ILE A 293 -6.36 -6.63 11.48
C ILE A 293 -6.48 -5.85 12.80
N GLY A 294 -7.57 -5.09 13.01
CA GLY A 294 -7.81 -4.34 14.23
C GLY A 294 -7.99 -5.20 15.49
N LYS A 295 -8.31 -6.51 15.33
CA LYS A 295 -8.31 -7.46 16.45
C LYS A 295 -6.94 -8.02 16.77
N ALA A 296 -6.06 -8.18 15.76
CA ALA A 296 -4.69 -8.64 15.94
C ALA A 296 -3.79 -7.54 16.52
N GLU A 297 -4.01 -6.29 16.11
CA GLU A 297 -3.28 -5.11 16.59
C GLU A 297 -4.24 -3.92 16.73
N ALA A 298 -4.34 -3.38 17.95
CA ALA A 298 -5.23 -2.26 18.23
C ALA A 298 -4.81 -1.00 17.45
N GLY A 299 -5.76 -0.37 16.77
CA GLY A 299 -5.51 0.80 15.92
C GLY A 299 -5.10 0.48 14.48
N ALA A 300 -4.74 -0.79 14.19
CA ALA A 300 -4.41 -1.21 12.82
C ALA A 300 -5.69 -1.55 11.99
N PRO A 301 -5.59 -1.53 10.65
CA PRO A 301 -4.44 -1.14 9.85
C PRO A 301 -4.10 0.34 10.03
N HIS A 302 -2.81 0.67 10.13
CA HIS A 302 -2.35 2.04 10.26
C HIS A 302 -2.44 2.76 8.92
N GLU A 303 -2.21 2.02 7.84
CA GLU A 303 -2.34 2.49 6.47
C GLU A 303 -3.26 1.57 5.65
N VAL A 304 -4.16 2.18 4.88
CA VAL A 304 -5.00 1.52 3.87
C VAL A 304 -4.70 2.16 2.53
N LEU A 305 -3.88 1.49 1.72
CA LEU A 305 -3.39 2.00 0.44
C LEU A 305 -4.23 1.45 -0.72
N LEU A 306 -4.89 2.33 -1.46
CA LEU A 306 -5.55 1.96 -2.69
C LEU A 306 -4.58 2.06 -3.87
N VAL A 307 -4.40 0.95 -4.58
CA VAL A 307 -3.66 0.90 -5.84
C VAL A 307 -4.64 1.09 -6.99
N ILE A 308 -4.42 2.14 -7.78
CA ILE A 308 -5.24 2.45 -8.96
C ILE A 308 -4.41 2.42 -10.24
N ASP A 309 -5.05 1.99 -11.33
CA ASP A 309 -4.46 1.97 -12.67
C ASP A 309 -4.71 3.33 -13.34
N GLY A 310 -3.65 4.05 -13.66
CA GLY A 310 -3.69 5.38 -14.30
C GLY A 310 -4.36 5.39 -15.69
N ASN A 311 -4.50 4.23 -16.33
CA ASN A 311 -5.20 4.11 -17.61
C ASN A 311 -6.72 4.09 -17.49
N THR A 312 -7.28 3.98 -16.28
CA THR A 312 -8.74 3.83 -16.08
C THR A 312 -9.51 5.15 -16.14
N GLY A 313 -8.80 6.29 -16.16
CA GLY A 313 -9.41 7.62 -16.29
C GLY A 313 -10.42 7.90 -15.19
N GLN A 314 -11.58 8.49 -15.52
CA GLN A 314 -12.63 8.84 -14.54
C GLN A 314 -13.15 7.66 -13.70
N ASN A 315 -13.02 6.42 -14.19
CA ASN A 315 -13.33 5.25 -13.39
C ASN A 315 -12.40 5.11 -12.15
N ALA A 316 -11.17 5.63 -12.21
CA ALA A 316 -10.29 5.66 -11.06
C ALA A 316 -10.86 6.52 -9.93
N LEU A 317 -11.39 7.72 -10.24
CA LEU A 317 -12.06 8.58 -9.25
C LEU A 317 -13.25 7.86 -8.60
N SER A 318 -14.06 7.15 -9.40
CA SER A 318 -15.19 6.37 -8.90
C SER A 318 -14.73 5.24 -7.95
N GLN A 319 -13.62 4.57 -8.29
CA GLN A 319 -13.00 3.58 -7.41
C GLN A 319 -12.50 4.23 -6.11
N VAL A 320 -11.78 5.34 -6.18
CA VAL A 320 -11.29 6.06 -4.99
C VAL A 320 -12.45 6.37 -4.04
N LYS A 321 -13.55 6.94 -4.55
CA LYS A 321 -14.74 7.27 -3.76
C LYS A 321 -15.33 6.02 -3.08
N ALA A 322 -15.54 4.94 -3.83
CA ALA A 322 -16.16 3.71 -3.31
C ALA A 322 -15.28 3.00 -2.27
N PHE A 323 -13.95 2.94 -2.51
CA PHE A 323 -13.02 2.35 -1.54
C PHE A 323 -12.83 3.22 -0.30
N ASP A 324 -12.84 4.54 -0.46
CA ASP A 324 -12.74 5.48 0.68
C ASP A 324 -13.95 5.38 1.61
N GLU A 325 -15.17 5.35 1.04
CA GLU A 325 -16.41 5.14 1.79
C GLU A 325 -16.40 3.81 2.57
N ALA A 326 -15.91 2.74 1.94
CA ALA A 326 -15.93 1.42 2.53
C ALA A 326 -14.81 1.19 3.57
N LEU A 327 -13.63 1.76 3.35
CA LEU A 327 -12.39 1.38 4.05
C LEU A 327 -11.65 2.56 4.68
N GLN A 328 -12.09 3.81 4.47
CA GLN A 328 -11.39 5.02 4.97
C GLN A 328 -9.92 4.99 4.56
N LEU A 329 -9.66 5.25 3.29
CA LEU A 329 -8.31 5.23 2.71
C LEU A 329 -7.40 6.24 3.41
N THR A 330 -6.13 5.86 3.58
CA THR A 330 -5.08 6.72 4.10
C THR A 330 -4.12 7.21 3.02
N GLY A 331 -4.05 6.50 1.88
CA GLY A 331 -3.19 6.89 0.77
C GLY A 331 -3.47 6.16 -0.54
N LEU A 332 -2.88 6.67 -1.60
CA LEU A 332 -2.99 6.15 -2.96
C LEU A 332 -1.62 5.74 -3.51
N VAL A 333 -1.64 4.74 -4.38
CA VAL A 333 -0.53 4.40 -5.28
C VAL A 333 -1.07 4.38 -6.70
N ILE A 334 -0.49 5.22 -7.57
CA ILE A 334 -0.87 5.29 -8.98
C ILE A 334 0.07 4.42 -9.79
N THR A 335 -0.45 3.54 -10.61
CA THR A 335 0.35 2.60 -11.43
C THR A 335 0.08 2.79 -12.92
N LYS A 336 0.94 2.20 -13.75
CA LYS A 336 0.77 2.11 -15.21
C LYS A 336 0.68 3.45 -15.94
N LEU A 337 1.42 4.44 -15.48
CA LEU A 337 1.50 5.72 -16.17
C LEU A 337 2.40 5.68 -17.40
N ASP A 338 2.99 4.55 -17.72
CA ASP A 338 3.92 4.30 -18.83
C ASP A 338 3.20 4.11 -20.18
N GLY A 339 2.38 5.05 -20.58
CA GLY A 339 1.66 5.01 -21.86
C GLY A 339 0.21 5.49 -21.79
N THR A 340 -0.15 6.14 -20.70
CA THR A 340 -1.49 6.66 -20.53
C THR A 340 -1.73 7.97 -21.30
N ALA A 341 -2.92 8.08 -21.89
CA ALA A 341 -3.47 9.35 -22.37
C ALA A 341 -4.38 10.03 -21.32
N LYS A 342 -4.47 9.44 -20.11
CA LYS A 342 -5.47 9.78 -19.08
C LYS A 342 -4.85 10.31 -17.78
N GLY A 343 -3.67 10.90 -17.88
CA GLY A 343 -2.92 11.44 -16.72
C GLY A 343 -3.66 12.52 -15.94
N GLY A 344 -4.63 13.20 -16.56
CA GLY A 344 -5.42 14.25 -15.93
C GLY A 344 -6.32 13.79 -14.78
N VAL A 345 -6.61 12.49 -14.65
CA VAL A 345 -7.48 11.97 -13.58
C VAL A 345 -6.97 12.31 -12.18
N LEU A 346 -5.66 12.52 -12.01
CA LEU A 346 -5.11 12.96 -10.73
C LEU A 346 -5.66 14.34 -10.31
N ALA A 347 -5.91 15.24 -11.25
CA ALA A 347 -6.53 16.54 -10.96
C ALA A 347 -7.97 16.38 -10.45
N ALA A 348 -8.74 15.45 -11.04
CA ALA A 348 -10.08 15.12 -10.54
C ALA A 348 -10.04 14.54 -9.12
N ILE A 349 -9.11 13.64 -8.84
CA ILE A 349 -8.91 13.08 -7.50
C ILE A 349 -8.49 14.16 -6.50
N ALA A 350 -7.58 15.05 -6.89
CA ALA A 350 -7.11 16.15 -6.05
C ALA A 350 -8.25 17.10 -5.69
N LEU A 351 -9.06 17.50 -6.68
CA LEU A 351 -10.19 18.38 -6.44
C LEU A 351 -11.22 17.73 -5.51
N TRP A 352 -11.59 16.47 -5.78
CA TRP A 352 -12.49 15.73 -4.90
C TRP A 352 -11.92 15.60 -3.48
N SER A 353 -10.61 15.34 -3.36
CA SER A 353 -9.95 15.14 -2.07
C SER A 353 -10.03 16.37 -1.15
N ARG A 354 -10.22 17.58 -1.71
CA ARG A 354 -10.45 18.80 -0.93
C ARG A 354 -11.74 18.77 -0.11
N SER A 355 -12.72 17.96 -0.50
CA SER A 355 -13.98 17.80 0.25
C SER A 355 -13.84 16.89 1.48
N ARG A 356 -12.71 16.20 1.65
CA ARG A 356 -12.41 15.36 2.82
C ARG A 356 -11.91 16.22 3.99
N ALA A 357 -12.00 15.67 5.20
CA ALA A 357 -11.42 16.29 6.40
C ALA A 357 -9.90 16.51 6.29
N ALA A 358 -9.21 15.62 5.56
CA ALA A 358 -7.81 15.78 5.17
C ALA A 358 -7.64 15.28 3.74
N PRO A 359 -6.77 15.92 2.92
CA PRO A 359 -6.45 15.46 1.59
C PRO A 359 -5.93 14.02 1.61
N LEU A 360 -6.35 13.20 0.63
CA LEU A 360 -5.90 11.82 0.48
C LEU A 360 -4.54 11.81 -0.24
N PRO A 361 -3.44 11.47 0.43
CA PRO A 361 -2.13 11.55 -0.18
C PRO A 361 -1.94 10.53 -1.30
N VAL A 362 -1.12 10.88 -2.27
CA VAL A 362 -0.52 9.96 -3.23
C VAL A 362 0.91 9.70 -2.75
N TYR A 363 1.16 8.52 -2.23
CA TYR A 363 2.49 8.19 -1.71
C TYR A 363 3.47 7.83 -2.84
N PHE A 364 3.00 7.03 -3.80
CA PHE A 364 3.87 6.51 -4.86
C PHE A 364 3.22 6.56 -6.23
N VAL A 365 4.11 6.66 -7.22
CA VAL A 365 3.79 6.55 -8.65
C VAL A 365 4.63 5.45 -9.28
N GLY A 366 3.98 4.51 -9.97
CA GLY A 366 4.60 3.39 -10.68
C GLY A 366 4.54 3.56 -12.20
N ILE A 367 5.70 3.45 -12.82
CA ILE A 367 5.89 3.52 -14.28
C ILE A 367 6.68 2.30 -14.74
N GLY A 368 6.00 1.24 -15.14
CA GLY A 368 6.62 0.01 -15.60
C GLY A 368 6.78 -1.07 -14.52
N GLU A 369 7.54 -2.13 -14.82
CA GLU A 369 7.55 -3.38 -14.06
C GLU A 369 8.79 -3.60 -13.17
N LYS A 370 9.86 -2.81 -13.31
CA LYS A 370 11.09 -2.96 -12.53
C LYS A 370 10.90 -2.51 -11.09
N LEU A 371 11.71 -3.02 -10.16
CA LEU A 371 11.69 -2.61 -8.74
C LEU A 371 11.87 -1.10 -8.57
N ALA A 372 12.77 -0.49 -9.33
CA ALA A 372 13.04 0.94 -9.31
C ALA A 372 11.96 1.81 -9.99
N ASP A 373 10.96 1.20 -10.64
CA ASP A 373 9.90 1.94 -11.35
C ASP A 373 8.76 2.42 -10.42
N LEU A 374 8.86 2.24 -9.10
CA LEU A 374 8.00 2.84 -8.09
C LEU A 374 8.78 3.96 -7.39
N GLN A 375 8.27 5.17 -7.44
CA GLN A 375 8.90 6.35 -6.82
C GLN A 375 7.89 7.16 -6.03
N THR A 376 8.37 7.96 -5.09
CA THR A 376 7.53 8.89 -4.33
C THR A 376 6.92 9.93 -5.26
N PHE A 377 5.65 10.24 -5.00
CA PHE A 377 4.93 11.26 -5.77
C PHE A 377 5.46 12.66 -5.45
N ARG A 378 5.68 13.45 -6.52
CA ARG A 378 5.98 14.88 -6.42
C ARG A 378 5.10 15.67 -7.37
N ALA A 379 4.31 16.57 -6.83
CA ALA A 379 3.30 17.35 -7.56
C ALA A 379 3.92 18.15 -8.71
N LYS A 380 5.05 18.82 -8.45
CA LYS A 380 5.78 19.61 -9.43
C LYS A 380 6.27 18.78 -10.63
N GLU A 381 6.87 17.61 -10.35
CA GLU A 381 7.41 16.73 -11.41
C GLU A 381 6.27 16.15 -12.26
N PHE A 382 5.17 15.78 -11.61
CA PHE A 382 4.01 15.25 -12.31
C PHE A 382 3.32 16.32 -13.17
N ALA A 383 3.11 17.53 -12.65
CA ALA A 383 2.53 18.65 -13.37
C ALA A 383 3.38 19.04 -14.60
N ALA A 384 4.70 19.11 -14.43
CA ALA A 384 5.61 19.38 -15.55
C ALA A 384 5.52 18.29 -16.62
N ALA A 385 5.53 16.99 -16.22
CA ALA A 385 5.43 15.88 -17.16
C ALA A 385 4.07 15.80 -17.87
N LEU A 386 3.01 16.35 -17.26
CA LEU A 386 1.66 16.37 -17.84
C LEU A 386 1.48 17.45 -18.89
N VAL A 387 2.23 18.55 -18.81
CA VAL A 387 2.06 19.73 -19.70
C VAL A 387 3.18 19.84 -20.74
N GLU A 388 4.33 19.23 -20.53
CA GLU A 388 5.45 19.21 -21.50
C GLU A 388 5.15 18.31 -22.71
#